data_aca1c59136775fc97e4402e82f21fb2d
#
_entry.id   aca1c59136775fc97e4402e82f21fb2d
#
_cell.length_a   1.000
_cell.length_b   1.000
_cell.length_c   1.000
_cell.angle_alpha   90.00
_cell.angle_beta   90.00
_cell.angle_gamma   90.00
#
_symmetry.space_group_name_H-M   'P 1'
#
loop_
_entity.id
_entity.type
_entity.pdbx_description
1 polymer ?
#
loop_
_entity_poly.entity_id
_entity_poly.type
_entity_poly.pdbx_seq_one_letter_code
_entity_poly.pdbx_strand_id
1 'polypeptide(L)'
;MKILVFEYSTCVGIDNLISEGYEILKSILNDLEDICEYDVDYLLMENFSLPHVHNHEIILKEDLLTWLAGNSSGYDYCLFVAPEDDLIQYRIAKILEDEGVMLLTSKSIASYTCCSKYLTYQNTPPDILKIPSIIIDTGNYNIELINRKLKYNDIVCKPDNYTSSNYIYHTTKDNLEKVISTYNKNNIRKMTIQKYIKGTPISISAIVNKEDINILSINSQLISEDDEKISYKGCVSPIQHPLEKKIREDSVKIIRSIAGLNGFVGIDYIIDQHDNIYFVELNSRITTPYIVLSRISEDNLTKYLIDSLIKNRKMKKIRFNDKGDYYNEI
;
A
#
# COMPACT_ATOMS: atom_id res chain seq x y z
N MET A 1 13.05 -6.14 23.61
CA MET A 1 11.93 -6.58 22.77
C MET A 1 12.53 -6.97 21.43
N LYS A 2 12.17 -8.14 20.94
CA LYS A 2 12.71 -8.67 19.70
C LYS A 2 11.76 -8.40 18.55
N ILE A 3 12.22 -7.69 17.50
CA ILE A 3 11.42 -7.25 16.36
C ILE A 3 11.97 -7.87 15.08
N LEU A 4 11.10 -8.52 14.32
CA LEU A 4 11.41 -8.96 12.97
C LEU A 4 11.01 -7.88 11.98
N VAL A 5 11.91 -7.52 11.06
CA VAL A 5 11.66 -6.51 10.01
C VAL A 5 11.94 -7.12 8.64
N PHE A 6 11.06 -6.93 7.66
CA PHE A 6 11.35 -7.30 6.28
C PHE A 6 10.44 -6.61 5.27
N GLU A 7 10.91 -6.56 4.04
CA GLU A 7 10.13 -6.18 2.87
C GLU A 7 10.12 -7.36 1.88
N TYR A 8 8.95 -7.64 1.33
CA TYR A 8 8.69 -8.87 0.58
C TYR A 8 9.57 -9.02 -0.67
N SER A 9 9.71 -7.96 -1.49
CA SER A 9 10.46 -8.06 -2.75
C SER A 9 11.96 -8.27 -2.53
N THR A 10 12.51 -7.75 -1.44
CA THR A 10 13.90 -7.95 -1.03
C THR A 10 14.16 -9.35 -0.45
N CYS A 11 13.10 -10.05 -0.05
CA CYS A 11 13.17 -11.44 0.42
C CYS A 11 13.02 -12.47 -0.71
N VAL A 12 12.27 -12.14 -1.79
CA VAL A 12 11.90 -13.12 -2.82
C VAL A 12 12.36 -12.76 -4.24
N GLY A 13 12.90 -11.56 -4.44
CA GLY A 13 13.49 -11.14 -5.73
C GLY A 13 12.46 -10.77 -6.79
N ILE A 14 11.57 -9.80 -6.53
CA ILE A 14 10.63 -9.30 -7.53
C ILE A 14 11.22 -8.07 -8.22
N ASP A 15 11.73 -8.22 -9.43
CA ASP A 15 12.50 -7.22 -10.17
C ASP A 15 11.85 -5.83 -10.23
N ASN A 16 10.56 -5.77 -10.52
CA ASN A 16 9.84 -4.49 -10.68
C ASN A 16 9.46 -3.80 -9.36
N LEU A 17 9.65 -4.44 -8.22
CA LEU A 17 9.35 -3.90 -6.88
C LEU A 17 10.60 -3.75 -6.01
N ILE A 18 11.70 -4.39 -6.38
CA ILE A 18 12.89 -4.53 -5.52
C ILE A 18 13.55 -3.18 -5.21
N SER A 19 13.58 -2.25 -6.16
CA SER A 19 14.17 -0.92 -5.96
C SER A 19 13.42 -0.11 -4.91
N GLU A 20 12.09 -0.06 -5.00
CA GLU A 20 11.23 0.62 -4.02
C GLU A 20 11.29 -0.10 -2.67
N GLY A 21 11.18 -1.42 -2.68
CA GLY A 21 11.25 -2.25 -1.47
C GLY A 21 12.56 -2.10 -0.71
N TYR A 22 13.68 -2.03 -1.45
CA TYR A 22 15.00 -1.75 -0.91
C TYR A 22 15.05 -0.40 -0.17
N GLU A 23 14.58 0.67 -0.79
CA GLU A 23 14.60 2.01 -0.19
C GLU A 23 13.65 2.10 1.03
N ILE A 24 12.51 1.40 1.00
CA ILE A 24 11.61 1.30 2.16
C ILE A 24 12.31 0.56 3.31
N LEU A 25 12.84 -0.65 3.06
CA LEU A 25 13.50 -1.45 4.08
C LEU A 25 14.71 -0.72 4.67
N LYS A 26 15.55 -0.13 3.83
CA LYS A 26 16.69 0.68 4.23
C LYS A 26 16.27 1.86 5.12
N SER A 27 15.20 2.58 4.76
CA SER A 27 14.70 3.70 5.55
C SER A 27 14.25 3.25 6.94
N ILE A 28 13.56 2.10 7.02
CA ILE A 28 13.11 1.51 8.29
C ILE A 28 14.32 1.12 9.17
N LEU A 29 15.29 0.42 8.60
CA LEU A 29 16.44 -0.10 9.35
C LEU A 29 17.39 1.02 9.79
N ASN A 30 17.63 2.03 8.95
CA ASN A 30 18.41 3.21 9.36
C ASN A 30 17.77 3.95 10.54
N ASP A 31 16.45 4.08 10.53
CA ASP A 31 15.72 4.69 11.65
C ASP A 31 15.82 3.85 12.94
N LEU A 32 16.05 2.54 12.83
CA LEU A 32 16.13 1.61 13.97
C LEU A 32 17.57 1.40 14.49
N GLU A 33 18.60 1.79 13.74
CA GLU A 33 19.99 1.47 14.02
C GLU A 33 20.47 1.98 15.39
N ASP A 34 20.08 3.19 15.76
CA ASP A 34 20.51 3.82 17.02
C ASP A 34 19.55 3.57 18.20
N ILE A 35 18.58 2.65 18.04
CA ILE A 35 17.55 2.42 19.05
C ILE A 35 17.88 1.18 19.88
N CYS A 36 18.64 1.34 20.96
CA CYS A 36 19.01 0.26 21.86
C CYS A 36 17.83 -0.44 22.60
N GLU A 37 16.60 0.11 22.51
CA GLU A 37 15.42 -0.49 23.16
C GLU A 37 14.92 -1.76 22.43
N TYR A 38 15.27 -1.92 21.17
CA TYR A 38 14.82 -3.00 20.29
C TYR A 38 15.99 -3.88 19.84
N ASP A 39 15.79 -5.18 19.88
CA ASP A 39 16.64 -6.17 19.26
C ASP A 39 16.02 -6.50 17.89
N VAL A 40 16.65 -6.04 16.81
CA VAL A 40 16.07 -6.04 15.46
C VAL A 40 16.81 -7.02 14.58
N ASP A 41 16.09 -8.05 14.13
CA ASP A 41 16.53 -8.93 13.05
C ASP A 41 15.79 -8.54 11.75
N TYR A 42 16.48 -8.63 10.59
CA TYR A 42 15.84 -8.41 9.31
C TYR A 42 16.14 -9.52 8.30
N LEU A 43 15.19 -9.75 7.37
CA LEU A 43 15.30 -10.82 6.37
C LEU A 43 15.72 -10.26 5.02
N LEU A 44 16.60 -10.97 4.33
CA LEU A 44 16.98 -10.74 2.94
C LEU A 44 17.10 -12.05 2.17
N MET A 45 16.94 -11.98 0.84
CA MET A 45 17.29 -13.08 -0.05
C MET A 45 18.80 -13.25 -0.16
N GLU A 46 19.25 -14.42 -0.59
CA GLU A 46 20.66 -14.71 -0.88
C GLU A 46 21.22 -13.76 -1.97
N ASN A 47 22.46 -13.34 -1.80
CA ASN A 47 23.15 -12.38 -2.70
C ASN A 47 22.58 -10.96 -2.74
N PHE A 48 21.75 -10.60 -1.81
CA PHE A 48 21.29 -9.25 -1.60
C PHE A 48 21.92 -8.67 -0.34
N SER A 49 22.19 -7.36 -0.29
CA SER A 49 22.82 -6.73 0.87
C SER A 49 22.32 -5.31 1.09
N LEU A 50 22.28 -4.89 2.34
CA LEU A 50 22.00 -3.53 2.78
C LEU A 50 23.28 -2.94 3.41
N PRO A 51 24.13 -2.25 2.63
CA PRO A 51 25.37 -1.67 3.16
C PRO A 51 25.04 -0.59 4.22
N HIS A 52 25.87 -0.55 5.27
CA HIS A 52 25.75 0.41 6.39
C HIS A 52 24.57 0.18 7.33
N VAL A 53 23.92 -0.97 7.31
CA VAL A 53 22.93 -1.41 8.32
C VAL A 53 23.60 -2.37 9.27
N HIS A 54 23.52 -2.09 10.58
CA HIS A 54 24.19 -2.88 11.63
C HIS A 54 23.24 -3.81 12.41
N ASN A 55 21.95 -3.78 12.11
CA ASN A 55 20.99 -4.74 12.65
C ASN A 55 21.34 -6.16 12.18
N HIS A 56 20.90 -7.17 12.93
CA HIS A 56 21.22 -8.56 12.62
C HIS A 56 20.50 -9.06 11.36
N GLU A 57 21.29 -9.41 10.34
CA GLU A 57 20.82 -9.91 9.06
C GLU A 57 20.56 -11.42 9.10
N ILE A 58 19.44 -11.85 8.56
CA ILE A 58 19.08 -13.25 8.34
C ILE A 58 18.88 -13.47 6.84
N ILE A 59 19.76 -14.25 6.22
CA ILE A 59 19.65 -14.64 4.82
C ILE A 59 18.70 -15.82 4.68
N LEU A 60 17.64 -15.62 3.89
CA LEU A 60 16.67 -16.67 3.57
C LEU A 60 17.28 -17.73 2.66
N LYS A 61 17.21 -18.98 3.08
CA LYS A 61 17.64 -20.18 2.34
C LYS A 61 16.47 -21.06 1.89
N GLU A 62 15.26 -20.65 2.21
CA GLU A 62 14.01 -21.34 1.92
C GLU A 62 12.91 -20.31 1.58
N ASP A 63 11.75 -20.80 1.20
CA ASP A 63 10.57 -19.96 0.95
C ASP A 63 10.21 -19.13 2.18
N LEU A 64 9.89 -17.84 1.96
CA LEU A 64 9.60 -16.89 3.05
C LEU A 64 8.45 -17.36 3.95
N LEU A 65 7.34 -17.85 3.37
CA LEU A 65 6.19 -18.28 4.18
C LEU A 65 6.52 -19.52 5.04
N THR A 66 7.33 -20.41 4.49
CA THR A 66 7.86 -21.60 5.21
C THR A 66 8.74 -21.15 6.35
N TRP A 67 9.67 -20.24 6.10
CA TRP A 67 10.56 -19.71 7.12
C TRP A 67 9.78 -19.03 8.26
N LEU A 68 8.79 -18.18 7.91
CA LEU A 68 7.97 -17.48 8.90
C LEU A 68 7.20 -18.46 9.80
N ALA A 69 6.58 -19.50 9.24
CA ALA A 69 5.85 -20.51 10.00
C ALA A 69 6.75 -21.32 10.95
N GLY A 70 8.05 -21.49 10.62
CA GLY A 70 8.97 -22.26 11.43
C GLY A 70 9.80 -21.45 12.43
N ASN A 71 9.96 -20.13 12.21
CA ASN A 71 10.97 -19.34 12.94
C ASN A 71 10.42 -18.06 13.59
N SER A 72 9.21 -17.60 13.23
CA SER A 72 8.74 -16.30 13.71
C SER A 72 8.26 -16.26 15.15
N SER A 73 7.91 -17.38 15.76
CA SER A 73 7.41 -17.47 17.15
C SER A 73 8.41 -16.97 18.22
N GLY A 74 9.68 -16.80 17.85
CA GLY A 74 10.72 -16.23 18.74
C GLY A 74 10.72 -14.69 18.80
N TYR A 75 9.85 -14.00 18.04
CA TYR A 75 9.76 -12.55 17.98
C TYR A 75 8.55 -12.04 18.74
N ASP A 76 8.72 -10.92 19.46
CA ASP A 76 7.62 -10.24 20.15
C ASP A 76 6.74 -9.50 19.12
N TYR A 77 7.38 -8.89 18.10
CA TYR A 77 6.73 -8.05 17.10
C TYR A 77 7.29 -8.30 15.70
N CYS A 78 6.47 -7.95 14.69
CA CYS A 78 6.92 -7.92 13.32
C CYS A 78 6.43 -6.65 12.60
N LEU A 79 7.37 -5.94 11.93
CA LEU A 79 7.09 -4.88 10.98
C LEU A 79 7.45 -5.38 9.59
N PHE A 80 6.46 -5.63 8.76
CA PHE A 80 6.70 -6.07 7.38
C PHE A 80 5.99 -5.20 6.35
N VAL A 81 6.55 -5.19 5.16
CA VAL A 81 5.95 -4.58 3.97
C VAL A 81 5.81 -5.66 2.91
N ALA A 82 4.62 -5.82 2.37
CA ALA A 82 4.32 -6.79 1.32
C ALA A 82 3.22 -6.27 0.41
N PRO A 83 3.24 -6.62 -0.89
CA PRO A 83 2.19 -6.23 -1.82
C PRO A 83 0.89 -6.98 -1.54
N GLU A 84 -0.20 -6.49 -2.12
CA GLU A 84 -1.52 -7.09 -2.06
C GLU A 84 -1.69 -8.27 -3.04
N ASP A 85 -0.73 -8.44 -3.96
CA ASP A 85 -0.73 -9.45 -5.02
C ASP A 85 -0.92 -10.86 -4.45
N ASP A 86 -1.80 -11.63 -5.05
CA ASP A 86 -2.10 -13.02 -4.66
C ASP A 86 -2.38 -13.21 -3.15
N LEU A 87 -2.90 -12.17 -2.49
CA LEU A 87 -3.16 -12.14 -1.05
C LEU A 87 -1.89 -12.34 -0.20
N ILE A 88 -0.70 -12.02 -0.72
CA ILE A 88 0.54 -12.31 0.00
C ILE A 88 0.64 -11.55 1.32
N GLN A 89 0.23 -10.27 1.34
CA GLN A 89 0.17 -9.49 2.58
C GLN A 89 -0.72 -10.16 3.63
N TYR A 90 -1.89 -10.65 3.22
CA TYR A 90 -2.81 -11.40 4.10
C TYR A 90 -2.20 -12.69 4.61
N ARG A 91 -1.56 -13.49 3.74
CA ARG A 91 -0.94 -14.77 4.12
C ARG A 91 0.17 -14.57 5.15
N ILE A 92 1.03 -13.58 4.92
CA ILE A 92 2.11 -13.22 5.86
C ILE A 92 1.51 -12.81 7.21
N ALA A 93 0.57 -11.86 7.22
CA ALA A 93 -0.08 -11.40 8.45
C ALA A 93 -0.74 -12.55 9.21
N LYS A 94 -1.40 -13.47 8.49
CA LYS A 94 -2.08 -14.62 9.09
C LYS A 94 -1.11 -15.61 9.72
N ILE A 95 0.01 -15.93 9.05
CA ILE A 95 1.05 -16.79 9.61
C ILE A 95 1.62 -16.18 10.89
N LEU A 96 1.99 -14.91 10.86
CA LEU A 96 2.55 -14.23 12.02
C LEU A 96 1.58 -14.18 13.22
N GLU A 97 0.28 -13.91 12.95
CA GLU A 97 -0.76 -13.96 13.99
C GLU A 97 -0.93 -15.37 14.56
N ASP A 98 -0.89 -16.42 13.73
CA ASP A 98 -1.00 -17.82 14.16
C ASP A 98 0.21 -18.28 15.00
N GLU A 99 1.40 -17.74 14.73
CA GLU A 99 2.61 -17.93 15.52
C GLU A 99 2.69 -17.04 16.79
N GLY A 100 1.66 -16.21 17.03
CA GLY A 100 1.56 -15.36 18.22
C GLY A 100 2.36 -14.06 18.17
N VAL A 101 2.88 -13.69 17.00
CA VAL A 101 3.65 -12.46 16.79
C VAL A 101 2.73 -11.24 16.67
N MET A 102 3.02 -10.18 17.43
CA MET A 102 2.24 -8.94 17.34
C MET A 102 2.65 -8.12 16.12
N LEU A 103 1.68 -7.76 15.28
CA LEU A 103 1.94 -7.02 14.05
C LEU A 103 2.09 -5.51 14.33
N LEU A 104 3.18 -4.92 13.85
CA LEU A 104 3.41 -3.46 13.76
C LEU A 104 2.92 -2.89 12.43
N THR A 105 2.09 -3.63 11.75
CA THR A 105 1.35 -3.31 10.53
C THR A 105 -0.09 -3.78 10.68
N SER A 106 -0.90 -3.63 9.64
CA SER A 106 -2.32 -4.02 9.69
C SER A 106 -2.50 -5.52 9.94
N LYS A 107 -3.58 -5.87 10.65
CA LYS A 107 -3.94 -7.26 10.93
C LYS A 107 -4.39 -8.00 9.68
N SER A 108 -4.35 -9.33 9.71
CA SER A 108 -4.74 -10.17 8.58
C SER A 108 -6.14 -9.86 8.04
N ILE A 109 -7.11 -9.55 8.90
CA ILE A 109 -8.46 -9.19 8.47
C ILE A 109 -8.51 -7.89 7.65
N ALA A 110 -7.72 -6.88 8.02
CA ALA A 110 -7.59 -5.65 7.24
C ALA A 110 -6.85 -5.90 5.94
N SER A 111 -5.74 -6.64 5.98
CA SER A 111 -4.95 -7.01 4.80
C SER A 111 -5.81 -7.77 3.78
N TYR A 112 -6.63 -8.74 4.23
CA TYR A 112 -7.57 -9.44 3.35
C TYR A 112 -8.55 -8.50 2.66
N THR A 113 -9.12 -7.54 3.41
CA THR A 113 -10.05 -6.56 2.85
C THR A 113 -9.38 -5.64 1.86
N CYS A 114 -8.18 -5.15 2.18
CA CYS A 114 -7.44 -4.19 1.36
C CYS A 114 -6.77 -4.83 0.13
N CYS A 115 -6.46 -6.13 0.17
CA CYS A 115 -5.99 -6.87 -1.01
C CYS A 115 -7.03 -6.95 -2.14
N SER A 116 -8.30 -6.65 -1.90
CA SER A 116 -9.34 -6.59 -2.91
C SER A 116 -9.90 -5.18 -3.06
N LYS A 117 -9.72 -4.59 -4.23
CA LYS A 117 -10.30 -3.27 -4.57
C LYS A 117 -11.82 -3.28 -4.42
N TYR A 118 -12.46 -4.42 -4.75
CA TYR A 118 -13.89 -4.60 -4.57
C TYR A 118 -14.32 -4.59 -3.10
N LEU A 119 -13.64 -5.36 -2.24
CA LEU A 119 -13.98 -5.41 -0.81
C LEU A 119 -13.75 -4.05 -0.15
N THR A 120 -12.66 -3.38 -0.47
CA THR A 120 -12.38 -2.03 0.04
C THR A 120 -13.46 -1.05 -0.39
N TYR A 121 -13.88 -1.09 -1.68
CA TYR A 121 -14.98 -0.28 -2.20
C TYR A 121 -16.30 -0.54 -1.47
N GLN A 122 -16.63 -1.82 -1.18
CA GLN A 122 -17.86 -2.17 -0.46
C GLN A 122 -17.87 -1.70 1.00
N ASN A 123 -16.73 -1.74 1.67
CA ASN A 123 -16.59 -1.30 3.05
C ASN A 123 -16.48 0.23 3.20
N THR A 124 -16.11 0.96 2.14
CA THR A 124 -16.02 2.42 2.17
C THR A 124 -17.39 3.05 2.44
N PRO A 125 -17.50 4.01 3.38
CA PRO A 125 -18.77 4.63 3.74
C PRO A 125 -19.54 5.22 2.54
N PRO A 126 -20.88 5.23 2.57
CA PRO A 126 -21.70 5.68 1.43
C PRO A 126 -21.61 7.18 1.16
N ASP A 127 -21.23 7.98 2.13
CA ASP A 127 -21.00 9.43 2.00
C ASP A 127 -19.62 9.78 1.44
N ILE A 128 -18.74 8.82 1.25
CA ILE A 128 -17.49 8.98 0.51
C ILE A 128 -17.75 8.80 -0.98
N LEU A 129 -17.31 9.79 -1.76
CA LEU A 129 -17.43 9.72 -3.20
C LEU A 129 -16.48 8.66 -3.77
N LYS A 130 -17.05 7.66 -4.43
CA LYS A 130 -16.33 6.52 -5.02
C LYS A 130 -16.43 6.57 -6.53
N ILE A 131 -15.38 6.11 -7.23
CA ILE A 131 -15.42 6.01 -8.69
C ILE A 131 -16.43 4.93 -9.08
N PRO A 132 -17.42 5.22 -9.96
CA PRO A 132 -18.35 4.21 -10.45
C PRO A 132 -17.61 3.02 -11.06
N SER A 133 -17.86 1.83 -10.51
CA SER A 133 -17.08 0.61 -10.82
C SER A 133 -17.98 -0.60 -10.99
N ILE A 134 -17.57 -1.52 -11.84
CA ILE A 134 -18.10 -2.89 -11.89
C ILE A 134 -16.95 -3.87 -11.81
N ILE A 135 -17.20 -5.03 -11.23
CA ILE A 135 -16.23 -6.13 -11.21
C ILE A 135 -16.73 -7.27 -12.11
N ILE A 136 -15.81 -7.90 -12.79
CA ILE A 136 -16.10 -9.05 -13.67
C ILE A 136 -15.10 -10.18 -13.45
N ASP A 137 -15.52 -11.40 -13.77
CA ASP A 137 -14.65 -12.54 -13.97
C ASP A 137 -14.24 -12.58 -15.45
N THR A 138 -12.95 -12.50 -15.72
CA THR A 138 -12.40 -12.44 -17.08
C THR A 138 -12.59 -13.76 -17.85
N GLY A 139 -12.75 -14.87 -17.15
CA GLY A 139 -13.04 -16.19 -17.73
C GLY A 139 -14.53 -16.49 -17.93
N ASN A 140 -15.41 -15.70 -17.30
CA ASN A 140 -16.87 -15.87 -17.38
C ASN A 140 -17.58 -14.52 -17.36
N TYR A 141 -17.75 -13.89 -18.51
CA TYR A 141 -18.38 -12.58 -18.63
C TYR A 141 -19.39 -12.54 -19.80
N ASN A 142 -20.31 -11.57 -19.72
CA ASN A 142 -21.23 -11.22 -20.79
C ASN A 142 -20.99 -9.78 -21.19
N ILE A 143 -20.40 -9.57 -22.37
CA ILE A 143 -20.00 -8.23 -22.84
C ILE A 143 -21.21 -7.31 -23.06
N GLU A 144 -22.36 -7.83 -23.54
CA GLU A 144 -23.55 -7.00 -23.71
C GLU A 144 -24.09 -6.50 -22.38
N LEU A 145 -24.09 -7.35 -21.34
CA LEU A 145 -24.50 -6.97 -19.99
C LEU A 145 -23.56 -5.93 -19.38
N ILE A 146 -22.25 -6.11 -19.58
CA ILE A 146 -21.24 -5.14 -19.16
C ILE A 146 -21.49 -3.79 -19.82
N ASN A 147 -21.65 -3.77 -21.16
CA ASN A 147 -21.88 -2.55 -21.93
C ASN A 147 -23.18 -1.83 -21.55
N ARG A 148 -24.21 -2.55 -21.13
CA ARG A 148 -25.46 -1.95 -20.60
C ARG A 148 -25.24 -1.29 -19.23
N LYS A 149 -24.38 -1.85 -18.39
CA LYS A 149 -24.05 -1.30 -17.05
C LYS A 149 -23.11 -0.10 -17.12
N LEU A 150 -22.17 -0.11 -18.05
CA LEU A 150 -21.24 0.99 -18.26
C LEU A 150 -21.94 2.16 -19.00
N LYS A 151 -22.20 3.25 -18.25
CA LYS A 151 -22.85 4.47 -18.80
C LYS A 151 -21.85 5.49 -19.36
N TYR A 152 -20.58 5.17 -19.43
CA TYR A 152 -19.45 5.99 -19.86
C TYR A 152 -18.61 5.21 -20.85
N ASN A 153 -17.97 5.90 -21.79
CA ASN A 153 -17.13 5.28 -22.82
C ASN A 153 -15.68 5.15 -22.37
N ASP A 154 -15.21 6.12 -21.61
CA ASP A 154 -13.84 6.26 -21.15
C ASP A 154 -13.66 5.52 -19.82
N ILE A 155 -12.82 4.50 -19.78
CA ILE A 155 -12.74 3.54 -18.69
C ILE A 155 -11.29 3.24 -18.27
N VAL A 156 -11.13 2.89 -17.00
CA VAL A 156 -9.90 2.30 -16.46
C VAL A 156 -10.16 0.86 -16.06
N CYS A 157 -9.35 -0.03 -16.57
CA CYS A 157 -9.36 -1.44 -16.23
C CYS A 157 -8.21 -1.77 -15.28
N LYS A 158 -8.51 -2.40 -14.15
CA LYS A 158 -7.52 -2.79 -13.13
C LYS A 158 -7.74 -4.23 -12.69
N PRO A 159 -6.68 -5.04 -12.46
CA PRO A 159 -6.83 -6.29 -11.73
C PRO A 159 -7.36 -6.03 -10.32
N ASP A 160 -8.15 -6.95 -9.76
CA ASP A 160 -8.71 -6.75 -8.40
C ASP A 160 -7.65 -6.86 -7.32
N ASN A 161 -6.74 -7.84 -7.43
CA ASN A 161 -5.77 -8.22 -6.39
C ASN A 161 -4.31 -7.99 -6.85
N TYR A 162 -4.01 -6.87 -7.49
CA TYR A 162 -2.66 -6.54 -7.93
C TYR A 162 -2.27 -5.12 -7.51
N THR A 163 -1.01 -4.94 -7.18
CA THR A 163 -0.37 -3.66 -6.83
C THR A 163 0.44 -3.08 -8.00
N SER A 164 1.07 -1.94 -7.75
CA SER A 164 2.10 -1.35 -8.60
C SER A 164 1.74 -1.15 -10.06
N SER A 165 0.64 -0.48 -10.38
CA SER A 165 0.25 -0.08 -11.75
C SER A 165 0.40 -1.15 -12.85
N ASN A 166 0.76 -2.39 -12.50
CA ASN A 166 0.85 -3.49 -13.43
C ASN A 166 -0.53 -3.81 -13.97
N TYR A 167 -0.62 -3.89 -15.29
CA TYR A 167 -1.88 -4.16 -15.97
C TYR A 167 -3.00 -3.12 -15.71
N ILE A 168 -2.69 -1.86 -15.41
CA ILE A 168 -3.70 -0.79 -15.38
C ILE A 168 -3.77 -0.16 -16.77
N TYR A 169 -4.96 -0.20 -17.36
CA TYR A 169 -5.21 0.33 -18.70
C TYR A 169 -6.28 1.42 -18.67
N HIS A 170 -5.97 2.58 -19.22
CA HIS A 170 -6.95 3.59 -19.62
C HIS A 170 -7.37 3.31 -21.07
N THR A 171 -8.63 3.05 -21.31
CA THR A 171 -9.12 2.63 -22.62
C THR A 171 -10.59 2.99 -22.82
N THR A 172 -11.17 2.52 -23.93
CA THR A 172 -12.58 2.72 -24.24
C THR A 172 -13.36 1.41 -24.18
N LYS A 173 -14.70 1.49 -24.11
CA LYS A 173 -15.55 0.30 -24.17
C LYS A 173 -15.27 -0.58 -25.39
N ASP A 174 -14.96 0.03 -26.54
CA ASP A 174 -14.74 -0.71 -27.79
C ASP A 174 -13.49 -1.58 -27.70
N ASN A 175 -12.51 -1.21 -26.87
CA ASN A 175 -11.28 -1.95 -26.65
C ASN A 175 -11.34 -2.90 -25.44
N LEU A 176 -12.46 -2.95 -24.71
CA LEU A 176 -12.56 -3.70 -23.46
C LEU A 176 -12.26 -5.20 -23.62
N GLU A 177 -12.74 -5.85 -24.70
CA GLU A 177 -12.48 -7.26 -24.95
C GLU A 177 -10.99 -7.57 -25.18
N LYS A 178 -10.25 -6.62 -25.80
CA LYS A 178 -8.79 -6.72 -25.93
C LYS A 178 -8.09 -6.73 -24.56
N VAL A 179 -8.53 -5.87 -23.65
CA VAL A 179 -7.99 -5.82 -22.27
C VAL A 179 -8.34 -7.12 -21.52
N ILE A 180 -9.59 -7.60 -21.60
CA ILE A 180 -10.00 -8.86 -20.97
C ILE A 180 -9.17 -10.04 -21.51
N SER A 181 -8.93 -10.07 -22.83
CA SER A 181 -8.07 -11.10 -23.45
C SER A 181 -6.64 -11.05 -22.92
N THR A 182 -6.10 -9.83 -22.72
CA THR A 182 -4.76 -9.65 -22.13
C THR A 182 -4.70 -10.17 -20.70
N TYR A 183 -5.74 -9.88 -19.89
CA TYR A 183 -5.82 -10.37 -18.52
C TYR A 183 -5.91 -11.90 -18.47
N ASN A 184 -6.74 -12.51 -19.32
CA ASN A 184 -6.85 -13.97 -19.41
C ASN A 184 -5.52 -14.64 -19.77
N LYS A 185 -4.75 -14.06 -20.71
CA LYS A 185 -3.42 -14.58 -21.08
C LYS A 185 -2.43 -14.54 -19.92
N ASN A 186 -2.61 -13.58 -18.99
CA ASN A 186 -1.79 -13.42 -17.80
C ASN A 186 -2.42 -14.05 -16.54
N ASN A 187 -3.42 -14.92 -16.69
CA ASN A 187 -4.14 -15.60 -15.60
C ASN A 187 -4.82 -14.68 -14.58
N ILE A 188 -5.09 -13.43 -14.94
CA ILE A 188 -5.80 -12.46 -14.10
C ILE A 188 -7.30 -12.72 -14.22
N ARG A 189 -7.90 -13.32 -13.19
CA ARG A 189 -9.30 -13.80 -13.20
C ARG A 189 -10.32 -12.74 -12.84
N LYS A 190 -9.97 -11.78 -11.99
CA LYS A 190 -10.88 -10.72 -11.55
C LYS A 190 -10.35 -9.36 -11.97
N MET A 191 -11.21 -8.56 -12.57
CA MET A 191 -10.88 -7.19 -12.91
C MET A 191 -12.00 -6.23 -12.51
N THR A 192 -11.60 -5.04 -12.13
CA THR A 192 -12.46 -3.89 -11.90
C THR A 192 -12.42 -2.99 -13.12
N ILE A 193 -13.60 -2.63 -13.64
CA ILE A 193 -13.77 -1.63 -14.70
C ILE A 193 -14.35 -0.38 -14.05
N GLN A 194 -13.64 0.73 -14.13
CA GLN A 194 -14.00 2.00 -13.51
C GLN A 194 -14.22 3.08 -14.56
N LYS A 195 -15.08 4.05 -14.26
CA LYS A 195 -15.12 5.30 -15.03
C LYS A 195 -13.74 5.98 -14.96
N TYR A 196 -13.20 6.43 -16.09
CA TYR A 196 -12.03 7.30 -16.05
C TYR A 196 -12.41 8.65 -15.45
N ILE A 197 -11.67 9.11 -14.47
CA ILE A 197 -11.82 10.44 -13.85
C ILE A 197 -10.60 11.25 -14.21
N LYS A 198 -10.79 12.27 -15.03
CA LYS A 198 -9.75 13.24 -15.32
C LYS A 198 -9.55 14.16 -14.12
N GLY A 199 -8.38 14.09 -13.50
CA GLY A 199 -8.10 14.84 -12.28
C GLY A 199 -6.65 14.72 -11.82
N THR A 200 -6.37 15.30 -10.67
CA THR A 200 -5.06 15.27 -10.02
C THR A 200 -4.99 14.08 -9.07
N PRO A 201 -4.07 13.12 -9.27
CA PRO A 201 -3.86 12.02 -8.36
C PRO A 201 -3.08 12.50 -7.13
N ILE A 202 -3.61 12.18 -5.96
CA ILE A 202 -2.97 12.44 -4.67
C ILE A 202 -3.09 11.21 -3.78
N SER A 203 -2.28 11.16 -2.73
CA SER A 203 -2.44 10.17 -1.67
C SER A 203 -2.34 10.84 -0.30
N ILE A 204 -2.75 10.11 0.75
CA ILE A 204 -2.43 10.44 2.13
C ILE A 204 -1.57 9.35 2.73
N SER A 205 -0.74 9.73 3.70
CA SER A 205 -0.03 8.83 4.59
C SER A 205 -0.55 9.01 6.01
N ALA A 206 -0.84 7.90 6.69
CA ALA A 206 -1.32 7.95 8.07
C ALA A 206 -0.71 6.82 8.91
N ILE A 207 -0.66 7.04 10.22
CA ILE A 207 -0.40 6.00 11.22
C ILE A 207 -1.69 5.78 12.00
N VAL A 208 -2.05 4.52 12.16
CA VAL A 208 -3.27 4.06 12.85
C VAL A 208 -2.87 3.22 14.04
N ASN A 209 -3.41 3.56 15.21
CA ASN A 209 -3.31 2.73 16.42
C ASN A 209 -4.68 2.67 17.07
N LYS A 210 -5.39 1.57 16.88
CA LYS A 210 -6.79 1.41 17.35
C LYS A 210 -7.67 2.56 16.82
N GLU A 211 -8.15 3.44 17.72
CA GLU A 211 -9.01 4.57 17.36
C GLU A 211 -8.22 5.87 17.12
N ASP A 212 -6.93 5.90 17.45
CA ASP A 212 -6.07 7.05 17.24
C ASP A 212 -5.51 7.02 15.81
N ILE A 213 -5.83 8.04 15.02
CA ILE A 213 -5.46 8.16 13.60
C ILE A 213 -4.68 9.46 13.43
N ASN A 214 -3.42 9.34 13.06
CA ASN A 214 -2.57 10.49 12.74
C ASN A 214 -2.29 10.54 11.24
N ILE A 215 -2.96 11.45 10.52
CA ILE A 215 -2.67 11.70 9.11
C ILE A 215 -1.41 12.56 9.04
N LEU A 216 -0.34 11.97 8.54
CA LEU A 216 1.00 12.56 8.46
C LEU A 216 1.07 13.61 7.35
N SER A 217 0.65 13.25 6.15
CA SER A 217 0.83 14.07 4.94
C SER A 217 -0.26 13.84 3.91
N ILE A 218 -0.40 14.84 3.04
CA ILE A 218 -0.98 14.70 1.70
C ILE A 218 0.18 14.71 0.73
N ASN A 219 0.15 13.83 -0.28
CA ASN A 219 1.23 13.63 -1.23
C ASN A 219 0.71 13.80 -2.64
N SER A 220 1.49 14.36 -3.54
CA SER A 220 1.23 14.32 -4.99
C SER A 220 1.74 13.00 -5.54
N GLN A 221 0.98 12.35 -6.41
CA GLN A 221 1.44 11.17 -7.13
C GLN A 221 1.87 11.57 -8.55
N LEU A 222 3.02 11.06 -8.98
CA LEU A 222 3.56 11.24 -10.32
C LEU A 222 3.14 10.04 -11.16
N ILE A 223 2.21 10.27 -12.07
CA ILE A 223 1.64 9.22 -12.94
C ILE A 223 2.03 9.54 -14.37
N SER A 224 2.49 8.53 -15.13
CA SER A 224 2.58 8.60 -16.58
C SER A 224 1.51 7.74 -17.24
N GLU A 225 1.11 8.13 -18.42
CA GLU A 225 0.19 7.40 -19.27
C GLU A 225 0.83 7.26 -20.66
N ASP A 226 1.21 6.03 -21.00
CA ASP A 226 1.87 5.67 -22.26
C ASP A 226 1.11 4.50 -22.90
N ASP A 227 0.69 4.65 -24.17
CA ASP A 227 0.01 3.60 -24.93
C ASP A 227 -1.14 2.91 -24.15
N GLU A 228 -2.07 3.68 -23.61
CA GLU A 228 -3.19 3.21 -22.78
C GLU A 228 -2.75 2.63 -21.41
N LYS A 229 -1.46 2.54 -21.08
CA LYS A 229 -0.96 2.01 -19.81
C LYS A 229 -0.70 3.13 -18.82
N ILE A 230 -1.29 3.02 -17.64
CA ILE A 230 -1.05 3.93 -16.51
C ILE A 230 0.09 3.36 -15.66
N SER A 231 1.09 4.19 -15.35
CA SER A 231 2.23 3.80 -14.52
C SER A 231 2.52 4.83 -13.44
N TYR A 232 2.78 4.34 -12.23
CA TYR A 232 3.24 5.17 -11.12
C TYR A 232 4.75 5.43 -11.25
N LYS A 233 5.16 6.69 -11.14
CA LYS A 233 6.56 7.14 -11.31
C LYS A 233 7.18 7.70 -10.04
N GLY A 234 6.40 7.91 -8.99
CA GLY A 234 6.91 8.46 -7.75
C GLY A 234 5.95 9.42 -7.07
N CYS A 235 6.45 10.16 -6.10
CA CYS A 235 5.66 11.10 -5.33
C CYS A 235 6.45 12.34 -4.90
N VAL A 236 5.70 13.39 -4.54
CA VAL A 236 6.20 14.54 -3.79
C VAL A 236 5.45 14.61 -2.46
N SER A 237 6.15 14.72 -1.34
CA SER A 237 5.58 14.67 0.00
C SER A 237 6.35 15.57 1.00
N PRO A 238 5.69 16.23 1.96
CA PRO A 238 4.26 16.53 1.97
C PRO A 238 3.91 17.67 1.00
N ILE A 239 2.65 17.75 0.58
CA ILE A 239 2.14 18.90 -0.15
C ILE A 239 1.05 19.63 0.66
N GLN A 240 0.88 20.93 0.39
CA GLN A 240 -0.29 21.69 0.83
C GLN A 240 -1.40 21.55 -0.21
N HIS A 241 -2.65 21.39 0.24
CA HIS A 241 -3.79 21.27 -0.66
C HIS A 241 -4.97 22.11 -0.17
N PRO A 242 -5.68 22.86 -1.05
CA PRO A 242 -6.84 23.66 -0.64
C PRO A 242 -7.95 22.87 0.05
N LEU A 243 -8.14 21.62 -0.36
CA LEU A 243 -9.14 20.70 0.21
C LEU A 243 -8.61 19.86 1.38
N GLU A 244 -7.47 20.20 1.98
CA GLU A 244 -6.81 19.41 3.03
C GLU A 244 -7.78 18.97 4.14
N LYS A 245 -8.61 19.89 4.64
CA LYS A 245 -9.57 19.57 5.70
C LYS A 245 -10.50 18.44 5.30
N LYS A 246 -11.09 18.52 4.10
CA LYS A 246 -12.03 17.51 3.59
C LYS A 246 -11.34 16.18 3.34
N ILE A 247 -10.13 16.20 2.75
CA ILE A 247 -9.32 15.00 2.51
C ILE A 247 -9.06 14.27 3.83
N ARG A 248 -8.63 15.00 4.87
CA ARG A 248 -8.37 14.42 6.21
C ARG A 248 -9.64 13.85 6.84
N GLU A 249 -10.76 14.55 6.78
CA GLU A 249 -12.05 14.08 7.32
C GLU A 249 -12.51 12.80 6.62
N ASP A 250 -12.46 12.75 5.30
CA ASP A 250 -12.84 11.58 4.50
C ASP A 250 -11.89 10.40 4.77
N SER A 251 -10.59 10.65 4.86
CA SER A 251 -9.59 9.62 5.19
C SER A 251 -9.84 8.97 6.56
N VAL A 252 -10.17 9.76 7.57
CA VAL A 252 -10.52 9.23 8.91
C VAL A 252 -11.76 8.34 8.84
N LYS A 253 -12.78 8.71 8.06
CA LYS A 253 -13.98 7.88 7.88
C LYS A 253 -13.66 6.56 7.19
N ILE A 254 -12.85 6.60 6.13
CA ILE A 254 -12.43 5.40 5.38
C ILE A 254 -11.63 4.48 6.30
N ILE A 255 -10.62 4.99 7.02
CA ILE A 255 -9.80 4.20 7.93
C ILE A 255 -10.68 3.51 8.99
N ARG A 256 -11.63 4.22 9.58
CA ARG A 256 -12.54 3.66 10.60
C ARG A 256 -13.50 2.60 10.06
N SER A 257 -13.74 2.58 8.76
CA SER A 257 -14.65 1.59 8.15
C SER A 257 -14.00 0.21 7.91
N ILE A 258 -12.68 0.12 8.02
CA ILE A 258 -11.94 -1.13 7.81
C ILE A 258 -11.41 -1.67 9.13
N ALA A 259 -11.98 -2.76 9.59
CA ALA A 259 -11.56 -3.39 10.84
C ALA A 259 -10.15 -3.97 10.75
N GLY A 260 -9.34 -3.76 11.79
CA GLY A 260 -8.00 -4.32 11.89
C GLY A 260 -6.89 -3.51 11.23
N LEU A 261 -7.18 -2.33 10.67
CA LEU A 261 -6.12 -1.40 10.25
C LEU A 261 -5.27 -0.99 11.46
N ASN A 262 -3.96 -1.05 11.27
CA ASN A 262 -2.96 -0.75 12.28
C ASN A 262 -1.63 -0.40 11.60
N GLY A 263 -0.80 0.40 12.25
CA GLY A 263 0.46 0.81 11.66
C GLY A 263 0.31 1.86 10.57
N PHE A 264 1.21 1.84 9.60
CA PHE A 264 1.17 2.77 8.48
C PHE A 264 0.14 2.36 7.44
N VAL A 265 -0.61 3.33 6.92
CA VAL A 265 -1.59 3.14 5.84
C VAL A 265 -1.49 4.28 4.83
N GLY A 266 -1.79 3.97 3.58
CA GLY A 266 -1.93 4.93 2.48
C GLY A 266 -3.34 4.92 1.91
N ILE A 267 -3.88 6.08 1.50
CA ILE A 267 -5.14 6.15 0.74
C ILE A 267 -4.91 7.00 -0.49
N ASP A 268 -5.36 6.50 -1.63
CA ASP A 268 -5.25 7.15 -2.91
C ASP A 268 -6.57 7.80 -3.33
N TYR A 269 -6.46 9.01 -3.91
CA TYR A 269 -7.58 9.81 -4.38
C TYR A 269 -7.30 10.38 -5.76
N ILE A 270 -8.37 10.70 -6.48
CA ILE A 270 -8.33 11.58 -7.65
C ILE A 270 -9.23 12.77 -7.37
N ILE A 271 -8.73 13.99 -7.58
CA ILE A 271 -9.50 15.24 -7.44
C ILE A 271 -9.77 15.79 -8.83
N ASP A 272 -11.04 15.87 -9.21
CA ASP A 272 -11.43 16.39 -10.52
C ASP A 272 -11.42 17.95 -10.56
N GLN A 273 -11.71 18.50 -11.74
CA GLN A 273 -11.74 19.95 -11.97
C GLN A 273 -12.87 20.70 -11.22
N HIS A 274 -13.77 19.98 -10.57
CA HIS A 274 -14.89 20.51 -9.77
C HIS A 274 -14.66 20.31 -8.28
N ASP A 275 -13.42 20.00 -7.85
CA ASP A 275 -13.03 19.71 -6.47
C ASP A 275 -13.74 18.48 -5.85
N ASN A 276 -14.25 17.57 -6.69
CA ASN A 276 -14.76 16.30 -6.22
C ASN A 276 -13.59 15.36 -5.89
N ILE A 277 -13.56 14.85 -4.64
CA ILE A 277 -12.52 13.95 -4.13
C ILE A 277 -13.01 12.52 -4.28
N TYR A 278 -12.50 11.79 -5.26
CA TYR A 278 -12.84 10.39 -5.50
C TYR A 278 -11.87 9.46 -4.78
N PHE A 279 -12.39 8.59 -3.91
CA PHE A 279 -11.64 7.49 -3.34
C PHE A 279 -11.26 6.47 -4.44
N VAL A 280 -9.99 6.07 -4.46
CA VAL A 280 -9.41 5.10 -5.42
C VAL A 280 -9.13 3.77 -4.75
N GLU A 281 -8.25 3.76 -3.74
CA GLU A 281 -7.87 2.55 -3.00
C GLU A 281 -7.27 2.88 -1.62
N LEU A 282 -7.19 1.87 -0.76
CA LEU A 282 -6.52 1.93 0.53
C LEU A 282 -5.46 0.83 0.60
N ASN A 283 -4.24 1.22 0.93
CA ASN A 283 -3.09 0.35 1.11
C ASN A 283 -2.84 0.17 2.62
N SER A 284 -2.99 -1.06 3.12
CA SER A 284 -2.88 -1.38 4.56
C SER A 284 -1.42 -1.64 5.01
N ARG A 285 -0.47 -0.93 4.43
CA ARG A 285 0.98 -1.08 4.60
C ARG A 285 1.73 0.24 4.41
N ILE A 286 3.03 0.21 4.66
CA ILE A 286 3.94 1.28 4.25
C ILE A 286 3.90 1.43 2.72
N THR A 287 3.84 2.69 2.25
CA THR A 287 3.79 3.09 0.84
C THR A 287 4.95 4.02 0.50
N THR A 288 5.24 4.22 -0.78
CA THR A 288 6.36 5.00 -1.30
C THR A 288 6.62 6.34 -0.60
N PRO A 289 5.59 7.17 -0.25
CA PRO A 289 5.83 8.42 0.48
C PRO A 289 6.57 8.27 1.81
N TYR A 290 6.56 7.07 2.42
CA TYR A 290 7.31 6.82 3.65
C TYR A 290 8.81 7.08 3.48
N ILE A 291 9.40 6.72 2.33
CA ILE A 291 10.82 6.94 2.01
C ILE A 291 11.16 8.43 2.14
N VAL A 292 10.29 9.29 1.60
CA VAL A 292 10.47 10.73 1.67
C VAL A 292 10.28 11.24 3.10
N LEU A 293 9.14 10.85 3.73
CA LEU A 293 8.76 11.32 5.05
C LEU A 293 9.77 10.92 6.13
N SER A 294 10.36 9.73 6.07
CA SER A 294 11.43 9.30 6.97
C SER A 294 12.66 10.20 6.87
N ARG A 295 13.07 10.56 5.64
CA ARG A 295 14.25 11.43 5.41
C ARG A 295 14.08 12.87 5.89
N ILE A 296 12.87 13.43 5.85
CA ILE A 296 12.60 14.83 6.14
C ILE A 296 11.92 15.08 7.49
N SER A 297 11.58 14.00 8.22
CA SER A 297 10.98 14.10 9.55
C SER A 297 11.96 14.68 10.57
N GLU A 298 11.49 15.60 11.44
CA GLU A 298 12.26 16.07 12.60
C GLU A 298 12.45 14.96 13.65
N ASP A 299 11.50 14.03 13.71
CA ASP A 299 11.53 12.88 14.60
C ASP A 299 11.88 11.62 13.80
N ASN A 300 12.43 10.61 14.46
CA ASN A 300 12.61 9.29 13.87
C ASN A 300 11.24 8.65 13.62
N LEU A 301 10.85 8.56 12.33
CA LEU A 301 9.50 8.16 11.92
C LEU A 301 9.20 6.70 12.24
N THR A 302 10.16 5.80 12.05
CA THR A 302 10.01 4.37 12.37
C THR A 302 9.86 4.17 13.87
N LYS A 303 10.70 4.83 14.68
CA LYS A 303 10.56 4.79 16.13
C LYS A 303 9.21 5.31 16.58
N TYR A 304 8.77 6.42 16.01
CA TYR A 304 7.45 6.98 16.31
C TYR A 304 6.32 5.99 15.99
N LEU A 305 6.37 5.34 14.83
CA LEU A 305 5.43 4.29 14.44
C LEU A 305 5.41 3.16 15.47
N ILE A 306 6.57 2.57 15.76
CA ILE A 306 6.70 1.43 16.68
C ILE A 306 6.26 1.81 18.10
N ASP A 307 6.74 2.92 18.63
CA ASP A 307 6.39 3.39 19.98
C ASP A 307 4.88 3.68 20.11
N SER A 308 4.26 4.24 19.09
CA SER A 308 2.82 4.49 19.12
C SER A 308 2.01 3.21 19.24
N LEU A 309 2.44 2.14 18.58
CA LEU A 309 1.77 0.84 18.58
C LEU A 309 2.04 0.02 19.86
N ILE A 310 3.31 -0.03 20.29
CA ILE A 310 3.73 -0.82 21.45
C ILE A 310 3.33 -0.14 22.76
N LYS A 311 3.64 1.15 22.92
CA LYS A 311 3.42 1.90 24.16
C LYS A 311 2.01 2.43 24.30
N ASN A 312 1.16 2.24 23.30
CA ASN A 312 -0.24 2.70 23.25
C ASN A 312 -0.40 4.16 23.70
N ARG A 313 0.54 5.03 23.29
CA ARG A 313 0.52 6.46 23.63
C ARG A 313 -0.29 7.22 22.60
N LYS A 314 -0.97 8.28 23.05
CA LYS A 314 -1.62 9.22 22.14
C LYS A 314 -0.59 9.78 21.15
N MET A 315 -0.88 9.67 19.88
CA MET A 315 0.01 10.12 18.82
C MET A 315 0.12 11.64 18.80
N LYS A 316 1.34 12.14 18.70
CA LYS A 316 1.63 13.57 18.56
C LYS A 316 1.71 13.93 17.08
N LYS A 317 1.54 15.19 16.75
CA LYS A 317 1.78 15.68 15.39
C LYS A 317 3.28 15.59 15.08
N ILE A 318 3.64 14.90 14.01
CA ILE A 318 5.00 14.89 13.46
C ILE A 318 5.20 16.16 12.63
N ARG A 319 6.43 16.69 12.66
CA ARG A 319 6.85 17.82 11.84
C ARG A 319 7.81 17.35 10.77
N PHE A 320 7.73 17.98 9.62
CA PHE A 320 8.60 17.74 8.49
C PHE A 320 9.32 19.04 8.15
N ASN A 321 10.64 18.97 7.96
CA ASN A 321 11.50 20.15 7.76
C ASN A 321 11.26 20.83 6.42
N ASP A 322 10.88 20.04 5.38
CA ASP A 322 10.64 20.51 4.02
C ASP A 322 9.67 19.57 3.31
N LYS A 323 9.56 19.71 2.01
CA LYS A 323 9.02 18.72 1.09
C LYS A 323 10.16 17.98 0.41
N GLY A 324 9.94 16.70 0.09
CA GLY A 324 10.87 15.90 -0.68
C GLY A 324 10.15 15.16 -1.80
N ASP A 325 10.89 14.48 -2.61
CA ASP A 325 10.41 13.67 -3.73
C ASP A 325 11.08 12.31 -3.79
N TYR A 326 10.41 11.39 -4.43
CA TYR A 326 10.93 10.07 -4.78
C TYR A 326 10.47 9.71 -6.18
N TYR A 327 11.38 9.22 -6.99
CA TYR A 327 11.14 8.73 -8.34
C TYR A 327 11.51 7.26 -8.40
N ASN A 328 10.61 6.42 -8.91
CA ASN A 328 10.92 5.04 -9.23
C ASN A 328 11.91 5.02 -10.40
N GLU A 329 13.10 4.51 -10.16
CA GLU A 329 14.03 4.16 -11.23
C GLU A 329 13.50 2.91 -11.95
N ILE A 330 13.16 3.06 -13.22
CA ILE A 330 12.65 1.97 -14.08
C ILE A 330 13.82 1.35 -14.81
#